data_7277f3283789f6ada2694d566d066070
#
_entry.id   7277f3283789f6ada2694d566d066070
#
_cell.length_a   1.000
_cell.length_b   1.000
_cell.length_c   1.000
_cell.angle_alpha   90.00
_cell.angle_beta   90.00
_cell.angle_gamma   90.00
#
_symmetry.space_group_name_H-M   'P 1'
#
loop_
_entity.id
_entity.type
_entity.pdbx_description
1 polymer ?
#
loop_
_entity_poly.entity_id
_entity_poly.type
_entity_poly.pdbx_seq_one_letter_code
_entity_poly.pdbx_strand_id
1 'polypeptide(L)'
;MKFFRVVVLATAAFACGGGGGFPDAGVPDGPVPAGTFSLDWALVDLQGAPISCDRVGGVTVTALLRNRAVQGGTTEVFSCGTGMGTTPLIPPGLYDIRFELTGVTGLVATAPEQTGIVISSGQNTPLAPVTFAINAIGGLDLLVDSLKSGGNCAAVASNGAGITAMTITLQHVLGGACEPATLMIGTTPYTIDCATPVEVGCIGKTTPITASGLPSDNYQIHIRGKQNALICYANDDQLRVPPNALSLMRTVNLAATGTAGCL
;
A
#
# COMPACT_ATOMS: atom_id res chain seq x y z
N MET A 1 28.94 8.76 -10.27
CA MET A 1 28.81 7.35 -9.87
C MET A 1 28.85 6.49 -11.12
N LYS A 2 29.89 5.65 -11.27
CA LYS A 2 30.16 4.87 -12.48
C LYS A 2 29.41 3.55 -12.41
N PHE A 3 28.54 3.28 -13.38
CA PHE A 3 27.88 1.97 -13.54
C PHE A 3 28.86 0.98 -14.18
N PHE A 4 29.16 -0.10 -13.49
CA PHE A 4 29.87 -1.25 -14.04
C PHE A 4 28.85 -2.18 -14.71
N ARG A 5 28.97 -2.34 -16.04
CA ARG A 5 28.30 -3.40 -16.78
C ARG A 5 29.19 -4.63 -16.75
N VAL A 6 28.73 -5.71 -16.16
CA VAL A 6 29.35 -7.02 -16.28
C VAL A 6 28.70 -7.74 -17.48
N VAL A 7 29.50 -7.97 -18.51
CA VAL A 7 29.12 -8.81 -19.64
C VAL A 7 29.67 -10.20 -19.35
N VAL A 8 28.80 -11.18 -19.20
CA VAL A 8 29.17 -12.60 -19.10
C VAL A 8 29.07 -13.22 -20.51
N LEU A 9 30.25 -13.53 -21.10
CA LEU A 9 30.31 -14.34 -22.29
C LEU A 9 30.21 -15.84 -21.89
N ALA A 10 29.18 -16.51 -22.35
CA ALA A 10 29.07 -17.96 -22.28
C ALA A 10 29.59 -18.58 -23.58
N THR A 11 30.72 -19.29 -23.49
CA THR A 11 31.28 -20.09 -24.58
C THR A 11 30.58 -21.46 -24.57
N ALA A 12 29.85 -21.75 -25.64
CA ALA A 12 29.28 -23.07 -25.89
C ALA A 12 30.31 -23.96 -26.59
N ALA A 13 30.73 -25.05 -25.96
CA ALA A 13 31.53 -26.11 -26.57
C ALA A 13 30.61 -27.11 -27.28
N PHE A 14 30.73 -27.22 -28.58
CA PHE A 14 30.12 -28.27 -29.39
C PHE A 14 30.92 -29.58 -29.25
N ALA A 15 30.31 -30.63 -28.71
CA ALA A 15 30.81 -31.98 -28.81
C ALA A 15 29.96 -32.75 -29.83
N CYS A 16 30.53 -33.04 -31.00
CA CYS A 16 30.00 -34.01 -31.96
C CYS A 16 30.24 -35.42 -31.42
N GLY A 17 29.18 -36.17 -31.14
CA GLY A 17 29.23 -37.60 -30.91
C GLY A 17 28.18 -38.29 -31.77
N GLY A 18 28.60 -38.99 -32.82
CA GLY A 18 27.72 -39.76 -33.71
C GLY A 18 27.36 -41.12 -33.14
N GLY A 19 26.23 -41.66 -33.59
CA GLY A 19 25.95 -43.08 -33.52
C GLY A 19 24.52 -43.49 -33.17
N GLY A 20 23.83 -44.11 -34.13
CA GLY A 20 22.72 -45.02 -33.88
C GLY A 20 21.33 -44.47 -34.11
N GLY A 21 20.87 -44.56 -35.38
CA GLY A 21 19.47 -44.27 -35.71
C GLY A 21 18.51 -45.32 -35.17
N PHE A 22 17.65 -44.88 -34.23
CA PHE A 22 16.34 -45.47 -34.04
C PHE A 22 15.33 -44.62 -34.83
N PRO A 23 14.33 -45.19 -35.47
CA PRO A 23 13.28 -44.39 -36.10
C PRO A 23 12.52 -43.67 -34.97
N ASP A 24 12.85 -42.39 -34.81
CA ASP A 24 12.14 -41.52 -33.95
C ASP A 24 10.71 -41.38 -34.51
N ALA A 25 9.76 -42.05 -33.86
CA ALA A 25 8.35 -41.89 -34.18
C ALA A 25 8.00 -40.46 -33.89
N GLY A 26 7.91 -39.65 -34.95
CA GLY A 26 7.80 -38.19 -34.94
C GLY A 26 6.81 -37.65 -33.95
N VAL A 27 7.34 -37.31 -32.78
CA VAL A 27 6.73 -36.29 -31.92
C VAL A 27 7.05 -34.96 -32.60
N PRO A 28 6.06 -34.18 -33.04
CA PRO A 28 6.35 -32.88 -33.61
C PRO A 28 7.05 -32.03 -32.52
N ASP A 29 8.34 -31.72 -32.72
CA ASP A 29 9.13 -30.80 -31.94
C ASP A 29 8.66 -29.31 -32.11
N GLY A 30 7.34 -29.15 -32.29
CA GLY A 30 6.74 -27.82 -32.26
C GLY A 30 6.55 -27.34 -30.81
N PRO A 31 6.75 -26.08 -30.54
CA PRO A 31 6.43 -25.56 -29.21
C PRO A 31 4.99 -25.93 -28.86
N VAL A 32 4.80 -26.60 -27.71
CA VAL A 32 3.46 -26.97 -27.22
C VAL A 32 2.65 -25.66 -27.12
N PRO A 33 1.52 -25.54 -27.90
CA PRO A 33 0.77 -24.29 -27.88
C PRO A 33 0.32 -24.00 -26.44
N ALA A 34 0.76 -22.90 -25.92
CA ALA A 34 0.39 -22.46 -24.56
C ALA A 34 -1.06 -21.93 -24.53
N GLY A 35 -1.67 -21.90 -23.36
CA GLY A 35 -2.99 -21.32 -23.13
C GLY A 35 -2.89 -20.01 -22.33
N THR A 36 -4.03 -19.41 -22.05
CA THR A 36 -4.17 -18.24 -21.17
C THR A 36 -5.29 -18.48 -20.16
N PHE A 37 -5.37 -17.66 -19.12
CA PHE A 37 -6.60 -17.51 -18.35
C PHE A 37 -6.99 -16.02 -18.22
N SER A 38 -8.28 -15.77 -18.05
CA SER A 38 -8.81 -14.47 -17.70
C SER A 38 -9.34 -14.48 -16.26
N LEU A 39 -9.18 -13.37 -15.59
CA LEU A 39 -9.49 -13.18 -14.17
C LEU A 39 -10.20 -11.85 -13.98
N ASP A 40 -11.32 -11.87 -13.26
CA ASP A 40 -12.00 -10.67 -12.74
C ASP A 40 -11.85 -10.64 -11.22
N TRP A 41 -11.69 -9.44 -10.64
CA TRP A 41 -11.63 -9.28 -9.19
C TRP A 41 -12.40 -8.06 -8.70
N ALA A 42 -12.85 -8.18 -7.45
CA ALA A 42 -13.46 -7.09 -6.70
C ALA A 42 -12.85 -7.01 -5.29
N LEU A 43 -12.78 -5.81 -4.75
CA LEU A 43 -12.43 -5.55 -3.37
C LEU A 43 -13.70 -5.15 -2.63
N VAL A 44 -13.93 -5.76 -1.46
CA VAL A 44 -15.05 -5.45 -0.58
C VAL A 44 -14.57 -5.27 0.85
N ASP A 45 -15.28 -4.46 1.62
CA ASP A 45 -15.07 -4.42 3.06
C ASP A 45 -15.68 -5.67 3.75
N LEU A 46 -15.53 -5.76 5.06
CA LEU A 46 -16.07 -6.90 5.84
C LEU A 46 -17.60 -6.94 5.86
N GLN A 47 -18.29 -5.88 5.46
CA GLN A 47 -19.74 -5.79 5.29
C GLN A 47 -20.20 -6.12 3.87
N GLY A 48 -19.25 -6.35 2.94
CA GLY A 48 -19.52 -6.66 1.55
C GLY A 48 -19.69 -5.42 0.65
N ALA A 49 -19.48 -4.20 1.18
CA ALA A 49 -19.54 -2.99 0.37
C ALA A 49 -18.27 -2.85 -0.50
N PRO A 50 -18.41 -2.43 -1.79
CA PRO A 50 -17.27 -2.28 -2.68
C PRO A 50 -16.32 -1.17 -2.22
N ILE A 51 -15.02 -1.44 -2.32
CA ILE A 51 -13.94 -0.49 -2.02
C ILE A 51 -12.96 -0.41 -3.19
N SER A 52 -12.32 0.75 -3.37
CA SER A 52 -11.32 0.93 -4.42
C SER A 52 -9.93 0.48 -3.96
N CYS A 53 -9.08 0.13 -4.93
CA CYS A 53 -7.68 -0.18 -4.69
C CYS A 53 -6.94 0.97 -4.00
N ASP A 54 -7.18 2.21 -4.45
CA ASP A 54 -6.54 3.40 -3.88
C ASP A 54 -6.87 3.58 -2.41
N ARG A 55 -8.10 3.29 -2.02
CA ARG A 55 -8.55 3.44 -0.63
C ARG A 55 -7.78 2.53 0.33
N VAL A 56 -7.49 1.30 -0.07
CA VAL A 56 -6.77 0.32 0.75
C VAL A 56 -5.27 0.24 0.43
N GLY A 57 -4.79 1.07 -0.49
CA GLY A 57 -3.39 1.07 -0.91
C GLY A 57 -2.99 -0.14 -1.73
N GLY A 58 -3.95 -0.83 -2.33
CA GLY A 58 -3.70 -1.93 -3.26
C GLY A 58 -3.10 -1.42 -4.57
N VAL A 59 -2.00 -2.02 -4.99
CA VAL A 59 -1.30 -1.66 -6.23
C VAL A 59 -1.47 -2.76 -7.27
N THR A 60 -1.24 -4.02 -6.86
CA THR A 60 -1.29 -5.16 -7.77
C THR A 60 -2.11 -6.31 -7.21
N VAL A 61 -2.77 -7.02 -8.11
CA VAL A 61 -3.33 -8.34 -7.88
C VAL A 61 -2.35 -9.35 -8.48
N THR A 62 -1.91 -10.30 -7.68
CA THR A 62 -0.96 -11.33 -8.06
C THR A 62 -1.64 -12.68 -8.05
N ALA A 63 -1.53 -13.41 -9.15
CA ALA A 63 -1.93 -14.82 -9.26
C ALA A 63 -0.68 -15.69 -9.17
N LEU A 64 -0.60 -16.54 -8.15
CA LEU A 64 0.49 -17.47 -7.90
C LEU A 64 0.04 -18.86 -8.38
N LEU A 65 0.56 -19.29 -9.52
CA LEU A 65 0.19 -20.54 -10.17
C LEU A 65 1.12 -21.65 -9.76
N ARG A 66 0.56 -22.77 -9.29
CA ARG A 66 1.29 -24.00 -9.02
C ARG A 66 0.77 -25.10 -9.94
N ASN A 67 1.61 -25.55 -10.87
CA ASN A 67 1.30 -26.71 -11.69
C ASN A 67 1.42 -27.99 -10.84
N ARG A 68 0.39 -28.87 -10.88
CA ARG A 68 0.39 -30.11 -10.09
C ARG A 68 1.32 -31.19 -10.61
N ALA A 69 1.69 -31.12 -11.89
CA ALA A 69 2.52 -32.14 -12.54
C ALA A 69 4.02 -31.88 -12.45
N VAL A 70 4.42 -30.61 -12.19
CA VAL A 70 5.84 -30.20 -12.16
C VAL A 70 6.12 -29.38 -10.90
N GLN A 71 7.35 -29.47 -10.41
CA GLN A 71 7.78 -28.60 -9.31
C GLN A 71 8.00 -27.18 -9.82
N GLY A 72 7.65 -26.20 -8.98
CA GLY A 72 7.75 -24.79 -9.30
C GLY A 72 6.38 -24.17 -9.56
N GLY A 73 6.39 -22.90 -9.88
CA GLY A 73 5.21 -22.10 -10.16
C GLY A 73 5.57 -20.87 -10.98
N THR A 74 4.56 -20.22 -11.52
CA THR A 74 4.68 -18.92 -12.17
C THR A 74 3.85 -17.90 -11.42
N THR A 75 4.20 -16.64 -11.59
CA THR A 75 3.51 -15.51 -10.95
C THR A 75 3.08 -14.55 -12.04
N GLU A 76 1.77 -14.29 -12.08
CA GLU A 76 1.18 -13.31 -12.97
C GLU A 76 0.71 -12.11 -12.16
N VAL A 77 1.00 -10.89 -12.65
CA VAL A 77 0.76 -9.65 -11.93
C VAL A 77 -0.12 -8.73 -12.76
N PHE A 78 -1.17 -8.21 -12.14
CA PHE A 78 -2.13 -7.32 -12.74
C PHE A 78 -2.21 -6.01 -11.94
N SER A 79 -2.51 -4.89 -12.61
CA SER A 79 -2.80 -3.63 -11.91
C SER A 79 -4.13 -3.76 -11.15
N CYS A 80 -4.16 -3.47 -9.86
CA CYS A 80 -5.36 -3.59 -9.03
C CYS A 80 -6.55 -2.80 -9.62
N GLY A 81 -6.30 -1.60 -10.11
CA GLY A 81 -7.36 -0.68 -10.58
C GLY A 81 -8.07 -1.11 -11.87
N THR A 82 -7.59 -2.13 -12.59
CA THR A 82 -8.25 -2.59 -13.83
C THR A 82 -9.48 -3.46 -13.56
N GLY A 83 -9.56 -4.13 -12.40
CA GLY A 83 -10.65 -5.03 -12.05
C GLY A 83 -10.69 -6.34 -12.83
N MET A 84 -9.86 -6.47 -13.87
CA MET A 84 -9.77 -7.66 -14.71
C MET A 84 -8.38 -7.78 -15.36
N GLY A 85 -8.04 -9.00 -15.79
CA GLY A 85 -6.80 -9.24 -16.51
C GLY A 85 -6.80 -10.55 -17.27
N THR A 86 -5.89 -10.65 -18.23
CA THR A 86 -5.62 -11.90 -18.96
C THR A 86 -4.12 -12.14 -18.92
N THR A 87 -3.72 -13.37 -18.66
CA THR A 87 -2.31 -13.72 -18.56
C THR A 87 -1.62 -13.75 -19.92
N PRO A 88 -0.28 -13.62 -19.94
CA PRO A 88 0.53 -14.13 -21.03
C PRO A 88 0.29 -15.63 -21.26
N LEU A 89 1.00 -16.20 -22.23
CA LEU A 89 0.95 -17.62 -22.55
C LEU A 89 1.52 -18.46 -21.40
N ILE A 90 0.72 -19.40 -20.92
CA ILE A 90 1.05 -20.32 -19.81
C ILE A 90 1.08 -21.76 -20.37
N PRO A 91 2.05 -22.60 -19.98
CA PRO A 91 2.06 -24.01 -20.36
C PRO A 91 0.74 -24.71 -20.01
N PRO A 92 0.22 -25.59 -20.86
CA PRO A 92 -0.98 -26.38 -20.56
C PRO A 92 -0.77 -27.25 -19.32
N GLY A 93 -1.81 -27.41 -18.50
CA GLY A 93 -1.70 -28.23 -17.30
C GLY A 93 -2.85 -28.04 -16.32
N LEU A 94 -2.71 -28.72 -15.19
CA LEU A 94 -3.62 -28.62 -14.06
C LEU A 94 -2.98 -27.76 -12.97
N TYR A 95 -3.65 -26.67 -12.61
CA TYR A 95 -3.11 -25.64 -11.73
C TYR A 95 -3.95 -25.43 -10.46
N ASP A 96 -3.27 -25.10 -9.37
CA ASP A 96 -3.84 -24.45 -8.21
C ASP A 96 -3.36 -22.98 -8.23
N ILE A 97 -4.28 -22.04 -8.05
CA ILE A 97 -4.01 -20.61 -8.21
C ILE A 97 -4.40 -19.87 -6.92
N ARG A 98 -3.42 -19.26 -6.27
CA ARG A 98 -3.61 -18.40 -5.11
C ARG A 98 -3.60 -16.95 -5.57
N PHE A 99 -4.39 -16.10 -4.88
CA PHE A 99 -4.52 -14.69 -5.22
C PHE A 99 -4.11 -13.83 -4.05
N GLU A 100 -3.27 -12.83 -4.33
CA GLU A 100 -2.78 -11.87 -3.36
C GLU A 100 -2.98 -10.45 -3.88
N LEU A 101 -3.53 -9.58 -3.04
CA LEU A 101 -3.55 -8.14 -3.24
C LEU A 101 -2.36 -7.55 -2.50
N THR A 102 -1.46 -6.88 -3.22
CA THR A 102 -0.29 -6.24 -2.64
C THR A 102 -0.30 -4.73 -2.85
N GLY A 103 0.21 -4.02 -1.88
CA GLY A 103 0.42 -2.57 -1.91
C GLY A 103 1.89 -2.22 -1.75
N VAL A 104 2.19 -0.93 -1.64
CA VAL A 104 3.57 -0.43 -1.48
C VAL A 104 4.24 -0.91 -0.18
N THR A 105 3.46 -1.26 0.84
CA THR A 105 3.95 -1.74 2.13
C THR A 105 3.90 -3.27 2.26
N GLY A 106 3.50 -4.00 1.23
CA GLY A 106 3.42 -5.45 1.20
C GLY A 106 2.00 -5.99 1.03
N LEU A 107 1.75 -7.19 1.54
CA LEU A 107 0.48 -7.90 1.41
C LEU A 107 -0.66 -7.13 2.11
N VAL A 108 -1.73 -6.85 1.35
CA VAL A 108 -2.96 -6.20 1.85
C VAL A 108 -4.02 -7.24 2.17
N ALA A 109 -4.26 -8.19 1.26
CA ALA A 109 -5.25 -9.25 1.44
C ALA A 109 -4.92 -10.48 0.58
N THR A 110 -5.51 -11.60 0.93
CA THR A 110 -5.56 -12.81 0.10
C THR A 110 -7.02 -13.15 -0.21
N ALA A 111 -7.24 -13.80 -1.35
CA ALA A 111 -8.54 -14.35 -1.68
C ALA A 111 -8.49 -15.89 -1.69
N PRO A 112 -9.64 -16.57 -1.67
CA PRO A 112 -9.70 -18.03 -1.74
C PRO A 112 -8.96 -18.60 -2.93
N GLU A 113 -8.18 -19.65 -2.71
CA GLU A 113 -7.47 -20.38 -3.75
C GLU A 113 -8.46 -21.09 -4.68
N GLN A 114 -8.23 -21.03 -5.98
CA GLN A 114 -8.94 -21.82 -6.96
C GLN A 114 -8.08 -23.04 -7.34
N THR A 115 -8.60 -24.23 -7.13
CA THR A 115 -7.86 -25.47 -7.32
C THR A 115 -8.38 -26.27 -8.50
N GLY A 116 -7.48 -27.04 -9.14
CA GLY A 116 -7.87 -27.92 -10.24
C GLY A 116 -8.24 -27.20 -11.53
N ILE A 117 -7.66 -26.04 -11.76
CA ILE A 117 -7.87 -25.25 -12.98
C ILE A 117 -7.13 -25.89 -14.15
N VAL A 118 -7.85 -26.24 -15.19
CA VAL A 118 -7.27 -26.81 -16.42
C VAL A 118 -6.97 -25.68 -17.40
N ILE A 119 -5.70 -25.48 -17.72
CA ILE A 119 -5.27 -24.58 -18.80
C ILE A 119 -4.97 -25.46 -20.03
N SER A 120 -5.73 -25.24 -21.10
CA SER A 120 -5.64 -25.98 -22.34
C SER A 120 -4.87 -25.21 -23.40
N SER A 121 -4.16 -25.92 -24.25
CA SER A 121 -3.43 -25.38 -25.41
C SER A 121 -4.31 -24.50 -26.29
N GLY A 122 -3.85 -23.30 -26.59
CA GLY A 122 -4.51 -22.36 -27.50
C GLY A 122 -5.87 -21.85 -27.04
N GLN A 123 -6.24 -22.09 -25.77
CA GLN A 123 -7.52 -21.70 -25.20
C GLN A 123 -7.32 -20.65 -24.11
N ASN A 124 -8.33 -19.79 -23.93
CA ASN A 124 -8.46 -18.94 -22.74
C ASN A 124 -9.40 -19.62 -21.74
N THR A 125 -8.94 -19.82 -20.51
CA THR A 125 -9.73 -20.38 -19.42
C THR A 125 -10.26 -19.24 -18.54
N PRO A 126 -11.55 -18.92 -18.54
CA PRO A 126 -12.11 -17.94 -17.62
C PRO A 126 -12.11 -18.52 -16.20
N LEU A 127 -11.51 -17.79 -15.25
CA LEU A 127 -11.55 -18.16 -13.83
C LEU A 127 -12.84 -17.68 -13.17
N ALA A 128 -13.21 -18.31 -12.06
CA ALA A 128 -14.26 -17.75 -11.21
C ALA A 128 -13.84 -16.36 -10.69
N PRO A 129 -14.78 -15.39 -10.56
CA PRO A 129 -14.45 -14.07 -10.00
C PRO A 129 -13.80 -14.17 -8.62
N VAL A 130 -12.79 -13.36 -8.39
CA VAL A 130 -12.02 -13.31 -7.14
C VAL A 130 -12.49 -12.13 -6.31
N THR A 131 -12.78 -12.37 -5.03
CA THR A 131 -13.18 -11.31 -4.10
C THR A 131 -12.17 -11.21 -2.96
N PHE A 132 -11.58 -10.02 -2.78
CA PHE A 132 -10.73 -9.70 -1.65
C PHE A 132 -11.59 -9.01 -0.57
N ALA A 133 -11.82 -9.69 0.55
CA ALA A 133 -12.46 -9.11 1.72
C ALA A 133 -11.40 -8.43 2.59
N ILE A 134 -11.55 -7.12 2.86
CA ILE A 134 -10.54 -6.31 3.51
C ILE A 134 -11.17 -5.58 4.70
N ASN A 135 -10.53 -5.62 5.86
CA ASN A 135 -10.88 -4.71 6.94
C ASN A 135 -10.44 -3.29 6.57
N ALA A 136 -11.36 -2.49 6.03
CA ALA A 136 -11.08 -1.16 5.49
C ALA A 136 -10.99 -0.07 6.58
N ILE A 137 -10.55 -0.43 7.79
CA ILE A 137 -10.26 0.50 8.88
C ILE A 137 -8.83 0.34 9.36
N GLY A 138 -8.27 1.43 9.89
CA GLY A 138 -6.92 1.47 10.44
C GLY A 138 -6.75 2.54 11.49
N GLY A 139 -5.54 3.01 11.70
CA GLY A 139 -5.22 4.00 12.71
C GLY A 139 -4.01 4.86 12.38
N LEU A 140 -3.76 5.80 13.27
CA LEU A 140 -2.60 6.69 13.26
C LEU A 140 -1.89 6.60 14.62
N ASP A 141 -0.56 6.70 14.57
CA ASP A 141 0.32 6.90 15.73
C ASP A 141 1.38 7.93 15.32
N LEU A 142 1.13 9.17 15.67
CA LEU A 142 1.91 10.29 15.18
C LEU A 142 2.67 10.97 16.34
N LEU A 143 3.88 11.41 16.05
CA LEU A 143 4.61 12.40 16.84
C LEU A 143 4.67 13.69 16.05
N VAL A 144 4.68 14.83 16.76
CA VAL A 144 4.79 16.17 16.15
C VAL A 144 6.07 16.82 16.63
N ASP A 145 6.91 17.26 15.68
CA ASP A 145 8.20 17.89 16.00
C ASP A 145 8.37 19.23 15.26
N SER A 146 8.61 20.29 15.99
CA SER A 146 8.95 21.62 15.46
C SER A 146 10.43 21.76 15.04
N LEU A 147 11.20 20.67 15.14
CA LEU A 147 12.65 20.62 14.88
C LEU A 147 13.48 21.56 15.78
N LYS A 148 12.89 22.08 16.86
CA LYS A 148 13.60 22.86 17.86
C LYS A 148 14.20 21.94 18.93
N SER A 149 15.44 22.19 19.33
CA SER A 149 16.15 21.36 20.31
C SER A 149 15.47 21.35 21.69
N GLY A 150 14.85 22.45 22.09
CA GLY A 150 14.04 22.56 23.30
C GLY A 150 12.64 21.95 23.18
N GLY A 151 12.22 21.49 21.98
CA GLY A 151 10.92 20.89 21.68
C GLY A 151 9.82 21.92 21.39
N ASN A 152 8.60 21.41 21.23
CA ASN A 152 7.47 22.21 20.74
C ASN A 152 7.01 23.27 21.75
N CYS A 153 6.88 22.88 23.01
CA CYS A 153 6.23 23.68 24.05
C CYS A 153 7.18 24.57 24.85
N ALA A 154 8.47 24.28 24.81
CA ALA A 154 9.44 25.10 25.56
C ALA A 154 9.53 26.50 24.98
N ALA A 155 9.81 27.48 25.84
CA ALA A 155 9.97 28.88 25.45
C ALA A 155 11.10 29.05 24.42
N VAL A 156 10.97 30.04 23.55
CA VAL A 156 11.98 30.35 22.52
C VAL A 156 13.34 30.66 23.15
N ALA A 157 13.38 31.34 24.30
CA ALA A 157 14.59 31.59 25.06
C ALA A 157 15.32 30.28 25.50
N SER A 158 14.62 29.18 25.56
CA SER A 158 15.17 27.83 25.85
C SER A 158 15.37 26.98 24.59
N ASN A 159 15.53 27.59 23.42
CA ASN A 159 15.60 26.95 22.12
C ASN A 159 14.36 26.08 21.76
N GLY A 160 13.23 26.35 22.39
CA GLY A 160 11.95 25.73 22.05
C GLY A 160 11.22 26.48 20.95
N ALA A 161 10.11 25.89 20.47
CA ALA A 161 9.25 26.53 19.48
C ALA A 161 8.27 27.56 20.10
N GLY A 162 8.11 27.60 21.41
CA GLY A 162 7.17 28.51 22.09
C GLY A 162 5.70 28.27 21.72
N ILE A 163 5.35 27.10 21.24
CA ILE A 163 3.98 26.76 20.87
C ILE A 163 3.14 26.65 22.14
N THR A 164 2.02 27.38 22.20
CA THR A 164 1.10 27.38 23.33
C THR A 164 -0.14 26.50 23.08
N ALA A 165 -0.54 26.40 21.82
CA ALA A 165 -1.68 25.58 21.40
C ALA A 165 -1.50 25.05 19.99
N MET A 166 -2.24 23.98 19.66
CA MET A 166 -2.27 23.39 18.32
C MET A 166 -3.70 23.13 17.88
N THR A 167 -3.94 23.15 16.56
CA THR A 167 -5.14 22.61 15.93
C THR A 167 -4.74 21.51 14.98
N ILE A 168 -5.54 20.43 14.91
CA ILE A 168 -5.32 19.28 14.03
C ILE A 168 -6.62 18.98 13.30
N THR A 169 -6.55 18.82 11.97
CA THR A 169 -7.68 18.36 11.16
C THR A 169 -7.22 17.33 10.15
N LEU A 170 -8.15 16.44 9.76
CA LEU A 170 -7.95 15.41 8.74
C LEU A 170 -8.96 15.61 7.62
N GLN A 171 -8.48 15.60 6.38
CA GLN A 171 -9.31 15.66 5.18
C GLN A 171 -8.94 14.52 4.23
N HIS A 172 -9.92 13.89 3.59
CA HIS A 172 -9.64 12.96 2.51
C HIS A 172 -8.94 13.68 1.36
N VAL A 173 -7.86 13.12 0.83
CA VAL A 173 -7.16 13.71 -0.32
C VAL A 173 -8.08 13.74 -1.53
N LEU A 174 -8.85 12.67 -1.75
CA LEU A 174 -9.84 12.62 -2.82
C LEU A 174 -11.14 13.28 -2.37
N GLY A 175 -11.50 14.38 -3.02
CA GLY A 175 -12.73 15.12 -2.75
C GLY A 175 -12.67 16.11 -1.59
N GLY A 176 -11.61 16.15 -0.81
CA GLY A 176 -11.40 17.13 0.26
C GLY A 176 -12.39 17.06 1.43
N ALA A 177 -13.16 15.95 1.54
CA ALA A 177 -14.11 15.78 2.63
C ALA A 177 -13.39 15.71 3.98
N CYS A 178 -13.97 16.35 5.00
CA CYS A 178 -13.46 16.25 6.37
C CYS A 178 -13.71 14.84 6.92
N GLU A 179 -12.73 14.30 7.64
CA GLU A 179 -12.87 13.09 8.44
C GLU A 179 -12.94 13.48 9.92
N PRO A 180 -14.13 13.52 10.53
CA PRO A 180 -14.26 13.68 11.97
C PRO A 180 -13.67 12.47 12.69
N ALA A 181 -12.80 12.71 13.65
CA ALA A 181 -12.14 11.65 14.37
C ALA A 181 -11.94 11.96 15.84
N THR A 182 -11.81 10.93 16.66
CA THR A 182 -11.35 11.06 18.04
C THR A 182 -9.87 10.75 18.09
N LEU A 183 -9.07 11.77 18.38
CA LEU A 183 -7.63 11.63 18.62
C LEU A 183 -7.39 11.48 20.12
N MET A 184 -6.54 10.53 20.48
CA MET A 184 -5.96 10.44 21.83
C MET A 184 -4.63 11.18 21.82
N ILE A 185 -4.50 12.26 22.57
CA ILE A 185 -3.24 13.00 22.77
C ILE A 185 -2.70 12.64 24.15
N GLY A 186 -1.70 11.78 24.18
CA GLY A 186 -1.33 11.07 25.39
C GLY A 186 -2.50 10.21 25.88
N THR A 187 -3.13 10.59 26.98
CA THR A 187 -4.30 9.89 27.55
C THR A 187 -5.62 10.66 27.42
N THR A 188 -5.60 11.83 26.79
CA THR A 188 -6.79 12.70 26.71
C THR A 188 -7.44 12.61 25.33
N PRO A 189 -8.74 12.30 25.23
CA PRO A 189 -9.46 12.26 23.96
C PRO A 189 -9.85 13.66 23.50
N TYR A 190 -9.71 13.92 22.19
CA TYR A 190 -10.16 15.12 21.51
C TYR A 190 -10.90 14.73 20.24
N THR A 191 -12.12 15.20 20.07
CA THR A 191 -12.85 15.04 18.81
C THR A 191 -12.44 16.18 17.88
N ILE A 192 -11.87 15.84 16.74
CA ILE A 192 -11.49 16.80 15.69
C ILE A 192 -12.57 16.85 14.60
N ASP A 193 -12.77 18.06 14.08
CA ASP A 193 -13.64 18.34 12.95
C ASP A 193 -13.04 19.51 12.16
N CYS A 194 -13.10 19.48 10.83
CA CYS A 194 -12.58 20.55 9.99
C CYS A 194 -13.47 21.80 10.01
N ALA A 195 -14.76 21.61 10.20
CA ALA A 195 -15.71 22.74 10.25
C ALA A 195 -15.49 23.62 11.51
N THR A 196 -15.15 22.97 12.61
CA THR A 196 -14.87 23.62 13.90
C THR A 196 -13.59 23.05 14.50
N PRO A 197 -12.39 23.46 13.98
CA PRO A 197 -11.13 22.92 14.47
C PRO A 197 -10.99 23.16 15.97
N VAL A 198 -10.85 22.08 16.74
CA VAL A 198 -10.66 22.14 18.18
C VAL A 198 -9.21 22.53 18.47
N GLU A 199 -9.05 23.55 19.33
CA GLU A 199 -7.74 23.93 19.83
C GLU A 199 -7.38 23.07 21.04
N VAL A 200 -6.24 22.38 20.96
CA VAL A 200 -5.65 21.62 22.06
C VAL A 200 -4.46 22.38 22.60
N GLY A 201 -4.08 22.12 23.84
CA GLY A 201 -2.84 22.65 24.38
C GLY A 201 -1.62 22.26 23.57
N CYS A 202 -0.46 22.82 23.89
CA CYS A 202 0.76 22.42 23.20
C CYS A 202 1.04 20.93 23.38
N ILE A 203 1.34 20.25 22.28
CA ILE A 203 1.69 18.82 22.26
C ILE A 203 3.22 18.69 22.26
N GLY A 204 3.75 18.03 23.28
CA GLY A 204 5.18 17.75 23.38
C GLY A 204 5.67 16.82 22.28
N LYS A 205 6.92 16.95 21.84
CA LYS A 205 7.46 16.17 20.73
C LYS A 205 7.52 14.64 20.99
N THR A 206 7.40 14.21 22.23
CA THR A 206 7.36 12.80 22.63
C THR A 206 5.96 12.33 23.01
N THR A 207 4.95 13.21 22.94
CA THR A 207 3.57 12.89 23.26
C THR A 207 2.91 12.30 22.02
N PRO A 208 2.48 11.02 22.03
CA PRO A 208 1.84 10.40 20.87
C PRO A 208 0.45 10.98 20.65
N ILE A 209 0.10 11.11 19.37
CA ILE A 209 -1.25 11.39 18.90
C ILE A 209 -1.72 10.13 18.21
N THR A 210 -2.70 9.44 18.81
CA THR A 210 -3.20 8.19 18.24
C THR A 210 -4.67 8.31 17.86
N ALA A 211 -5.05 7.59 16.80
CA ALA A 211 -6.43 7.39 16.40
C ALA A 211 -6.61 5.96 15.94
N SER A 212 -7.77 5.37 16.22
CA SER A 212 -8.15 4.04 15.75
C SER A 212 -9.54 4.09 15.12
N GLY A 213 -9.86 3.07 14.30
CA GLY A 213 -11.16 3.01 13.64
C GLY A 213 -11.35 4.01 12.51
N LEU A 214 -10.29 4.64 12.03
CA LEU A 214 -10.34 5.51 10.86
C LEU A 214 -10.56 4.70 9.59
N PRO A 215 -11.38 5.17 8.65
CA PRO A 215 -11.42 4.58 7.33
C PRO A 215 -10.02 4.51 6.71
N SER A 216 -9.66 3.37 6.11
CA SER A 216 -8.41 3.28 5.35
C SER A 216 -8.53 4.17 4.13
N ASP A 217 -7.65 5.17 4.01
CA ASP A 217 -7.63 6.12 2.89
C ASP A 217 -6.34 6.97 2.91
N ASN A 218 -6.22 7.84 1.90
CA ASN A 218 -5.24 8.91 1.87
C ASN A 218 -5.85 10.17 2.50
N TYR A 219 -5.19 10.69 3.52
CA TYR A 219 -5.59 11.91 4.20
C TYR A 219 -4.54 12.99 4.04
N GLN A 220 -5.01 14.22 3.98
CA GLN A 220 -4.20 15.40 4.26
C GLN A 220 -4.40 15.78 5.72
N ILE A 221 -3.32 15.77 6.51
CA ILE A 221 -3.32 16.24 7.89
C ILE A 221 -2.86 17.68 7.90
N HIS A 222 -3.65 18.53 8.55
CA HIS A 222 -3.28 19.93 8.80
C HIS A 222 -3.01 20.11 10.29
N ILE A 223 -1.78 20.50 10.63
CA ILE A 223 -1.42 20.85 11.99
C ILE A 223 -0.98 22.30 12.01
N ARG A 224 -1.54 23.08 12.93
CA ARG A 224 -1.21 24.50 13.14
C ARG A 224 -0.75 24.72 14.56
N GLY A 225 0.51 25.11 14.74
CA GLY A 225 1.08 25.48 16.03
C GLY A 225 0.99 26.98 16.25
N LYS A 226 0.40 27.39 17.36
CA LYS A 226 0.20 28.79 17.71
C LYS A 226 1.20 29.25 18.78
N GLN A 227 1.76 30.45 18.61
CA GLN A 227 2.36 31.23 19.65
C GLN A 227 1.34 32.32 20.02
N ASN A 228 0.70 32.22 21.18
CA ASN A 228 -0.47 33.03 21.55
C ASN A 228 -1.61 32.86 20.51
N ALA A 229 -1.97 33.91 19.77
CA ALA A 229 -3.02 33.88 18.76
C ALA A 229 -2.50 33.69 17.32
N LEU A 230 -1.18 33.73 17.11
CA LEU A 230 -0.57 33.66 15.76
C LEU A 230 -0.22 32.21 15.39
N ILE A 231 -0.53 31.81 14.15
CA ILE A 231 -0.04 30.53 13.59
C ILE A 231 1.43 30.75 13.20
N CYS A 232 2.33 30.17 13.98
CA CYS A 232 3.77 30.30 13.79
C CYS A 232 4.43 29.04 13.24
N TYR A 233 3.74 27.92 13.33
CA TYR A 233 4.19 26.64 12.80
C TYR A 233 3.04 25.95 12.07
N ALA A 234 3.35 25.29 10.96
CA ALA A 234 2.36 24.57 10.16
C ALA A 234 2.94 23.29 9.56
N ASN A 235 2.06 22.33 9.33
CA ASN A 235 2.30 21.18 8.48
C ASN A 235 1.03 20.85 7.69
N ASP A 236 1.20 20.46 6.42
CA ASP A 236 0.15 20.04 5.49
C ASP A 236 0.57 18.76 4.76
N ASP A 237 0.97 17.75 5.51
CA ASP A 237 1.43 16.48 4.97
C ASP A 237 0.28 15.57 4.51
N GLN A 238 0.59 14.76 3.52
CA GLN A 238 -0.26 13.62 3.16
C GLN A 238 0.20 12.38 3.90
N LEU A 239 -0.77 11.62 4.38
CA LEU A 239 -0.56 10.34 5.06
C LEU A 239 -1.61 9.33 4.62
N ARG A 240 -1.25 8.05 4.69
CA ARG A 240 -2.17 6.95 4.38
C ARG A 240 -2.48 6.19 5.65
N VAL A 241 -3.76 6.12 6.00
CA VAL A 241 -4.25 5.19 7.02
C VAL A 241 -4.29 3.79 6.40
N PRO A 242 -3.50 2.83 6.91
CA PRO A 242 -3.47 1.48 6.37
C PRO A 242 -4.74 0.71 6.72
N PRO A 243 -5.14 -0.31 5.93
CA PRO A 243 -6.23 -1.22 6.28
C PRO A 243 -5.81 -2.22 7.38
N ASN A 244 -6.72 -3.14 7.71
CA ASN A 244 -6.51 -4.29 8.60
C ASN A 244 -6.18 -3.91 10.05
N ALA A 245 -6.78 -2.81 10.54
CA ALA A 245 -6.56 -2.25 11.88
C ALA A 245 -5.08 -1.93 12.19
N LEU A 246 -4.26 -1.82 11.15
CA LEU A 246 -2.88 -1.37 11.30
C LEU A 246 -2.83 0.14 11.54
N SER A 247 -1.79 0.61 12.26
CA SER A 247 -1.56 2.03 12.48
C SER A 247 -0.36 2.53 11.68
N LEU A 248 -0.53 3.69 11.04
CA LEU A 248 0.61 4.43 10.47
C LEU A 248 1.40 5.07 11.61
N MET A 249 2.67 4.71 11.75
CA MET A 249 3.60 5.34 12.68
C MET A 249 4.45 6.39 11.93
N ARG A 250 4.36 7.66 12.35
CA ARG A 250 5.11 8.73 11.66
C ARG A 250 5.39 9.91 12.58
N THR A 251 6.54 10.57 12.37
CA THR A 251 6.80 11.92 12.90
C THR A 251 6.44 12.96 11.86
N VAL A 252 5.59 13.91 12.26
CA VAL A 252 5.15 15.06 11.44
C VAL A 252 5.96 16.27 11.85
N ASN A 253 6.72 16.82 10.91
CA ASN A 253 7.57 17.98 11.17
C ASN A 253 6.81 19.28 10.91
N LEU A 254 6.79 20.18 11.88
CA LEU A 254 6.20 21.50 11.75
C LEU A 254 7.23 22.49 11.19
N ALA A 255 6.89 23.12 10.09
CA ALA A 255 7.68 24.21 9.52
C ALA A 255 7.25 25.55 10.11
N ALA A 256 8.21 26.44 10.34
CA ALA A 256 7.90 27.84 10.71
C ALA A 256 7.21 28.55 9.53
N THR A 257 6.13 29.28 9.81
CA THR A 257 5.32 29.95 8.77
C THR A 257 5.92 31.28 8.28
N GLY A 258 6.89 31.85 9.00
CA GLY A 258 7.40 33.19 8.73
C GLY A 258 6.39 34.32 9.04
N THR A 259 5.31 34.01 9.73
CA THR A 259 4.31 35.02 10.12
C THR A 259 4.93 36.13 11.00
N ALA A 260 4.67 37.38 10.66
CA ALA A 260 5.16 38.51 11.44
C ALA A 260 4.63 38.43 12.87
N GLY A 261 5.52 38.61 13.86
CA GLY A 261 5.21 38.49 15.29
C GLY A 261 5.44 37.11 15.88
N CYS A 262 5.79 36.10 15.06
CA CYS A 262 6.32 34.82 15.54
C CYS A 262 7.77 34.95 15.98
N LEU A 263 8.14 34.27 17.08
CA LEU A 263 9.47 34.32 17.71
C LEU A 263 10.37 33.16 17.24
#